data_61ab6d106996faf3da7a6f0a7c7ac39c
#
_entry.id   61ab6d106996faf3da7a6f0a7c7ac39c
#
_cell.length_a   1.000
_cell.length_b   1.000
_cell.length_c   1.000
_cell.angle_alpha   90.00
_cell.angle_beta   90.00
_cell.angle_gamma   90.00
#
_symmetry.space_group_name_H-M   'P 1'
#
loop_
_entity.id
_entity.type
_entity.pdbx_description
1 polymer ?
#
loop_
_entity_poly.entity_id
_entity_poly.type
_entity_poly.pdbx_seq_one_letter_code
_entity_poly.pdbx_strand_id
1 'polypeptide(L)'
;MRWALRRARGPRWEAGPAWDCPRQPRPALQLPAGLRAAHQAAFPWQRRHAGPPLAGAGNGGKGALVPRRWRHAGEGDREPSFLNMVEIFCGRATRVVEDELVKRLRTPKDEEDRKQRVRGILDTIRSCGHVLEVAFPIRRDSGSWEVIKGYRAQHSQHRLPCKGGIRYSQSVSVNEVKALAALMTYKCAVVDVPFGGAKAGVAIDPRNYSENELEKITRNFTIEMAKKGFIGPGIDVAAPDVSTGEREMSWIADTYSNTLGYRDINSHACVTGKPISQGGIHGRISATGRGLLHGIENYINNATYMDLIGLKTGFSGKTFALQGYGNVGVHSMRYLHRYGARCICVGDLDGAIYNAEGIDPKELQNYKQESGTIVGFPKAKKLEGSALEVPCDILIPAAIEKQLTKANAHRIQAKIIAEGANGPTTPEAHDIFLQRKILVLPDLYINAGGVTVSFFEWLKNLNHVSYGRLTFKYERDSNYHLLMSVQQSLEKKFGKTSGEIPIVPTPEFQARVAGASEKDIVHSGLAFTMERSARQIMSTATKYNLGLDQRTAAYVCALEKVFKVYSESSFTY
;
A
#
# COMPACT_ATOMS: atom_id res chain seq x y z
N MET A 1 -32.00 7.32 50.68
CA MET A 1 -30.80 7.78 51.42
C MET A 1 -29.90 8.53 50.46
N ARG A 2 -29.76 9.85 50.69
CA ARG A 2 -28.97 10.81 49.87
C ARG A 2 -27.51 10.72 50.31
N TRP A 3 -26.55 10.60 49.41
CA TRP A 3 -25.13 10.89 49.67
C TRP A 3 -24.65 11.99 48.74
N ALA A 4 -24.04 13.00 49.36
CA ALA A 4 -23.67 14.28 48.79
C ALA A 4 -22.33 14.20 48.03
N LEU A 5 -22.27 14.83 46.85
CA LEU A 5 -21.08 15.14 46.09
C LEU A 5 -20.23 16.22 46.80
N ARG A 6 -19.04 15.89 47.24
CA ARG A 6 -17.99 16.86 47.58
C ARG A 6 -17.07 17.05 46.39
N ARG A 7 -17.07 18.23 45.79
CA ARG A 7 -16.07 18.69 44.82
C ARG A 7 -14.78 19.03 45.56
N ALA A 8 -13.69 18.35 45.25
CA ALA A 8 -12.34 18.76 45.61
C ALA A 8 -11.83 19.78 44.57
N ARG A 9 -11.47 20.96 45.01
CA ARG A 9 -10.79 22.01 44.22
C ARG A 9 -9.31 21.65 44.12
N GLY A 10 -8.78 21.52 42.91
CA GLY A 10 -7.34 21.38 42.62
C GLY A 10 -6.60 22.73 42.79
N PRO A 11 -5.28 22.72 42.97
CA PRO A 11 -4.48 23.91 43.22
C PRO A 11 -4.41 24.84 42.01
N ARG A 12 -4.51 26.15 42.29
CA ARG A 12 -4.28 27.24 41.32
C ARG A 12 -2.78 27.33 41.04
N TRP A 13 -2.40 27.32 39.78
CA TRP A 13 -1.06 27.71 39.35
C TRP A 13 -1.04 29.22 39.15
N GLU A 14 -0.20 29.94 39.92
CA GLU A 14 0.09 31.34 39.69
C GLU A 14 0.98 31.50 38.45
N ALA A 15 0.60 32.46 37.60
CA ALA A 15 1.36 32.81 36.40
C ALA A 15 2.61 33.60 36.82
N GLY A 16 3.77 33.07 36.47
CA GLY A 16 5.05 33.77 36.57
C GLY A 16 5.18 34.89 35.52
N PRO A 17 6.11 35.84 35.69
CA PRO A 17 6.16 37.07 34.92
C PRO A 17 6.57 36.83 33.44
N ALA A 18 5.89 37.56 32.54
CA ALA A 18 6.16 37.62 31.13
C ALA A 18 7.56 38.22 30.86
N TRP A 19 8.36 37.52 30.04
CA TRP A 19 9.60 38.08 29.52
C TRP A 19 9.28 38.90 28.26
N ASP A 20 9.44 40.22 28.36
CA ASP A 20 9.40 41.13 27.22
C ASP A 20 10.64 40.93 26.35
N CYS A 21 10.42 40.51 25.14
CA CYS A 21 11.45 40.45 24.10
C CYS A 21 11.28 41.69 23.17
N PRO A 22 12.28 42.57 23.02
CA PRO A 22 12.13 43.77 22.19
C PRO A 22 12.09 43.38 20.69
N ARG A 23 11.04 43.84 20.00
CA ARG A 23 10.89 43.75 18.55
C ARG A 23 11.86 44.69 17.87
N GLN A 24 12.82 44.14 17.09
CA GLN A 24 13.58 44.92 16.13
C GLN A 24 12.78 45.08 14.82
N PRO A 25 12.81 46.26 14.16
CA PRO A 25 12.11 46.46 12.89
C PRO A 25 12.86 45.81 11.72
N ARG A 26 12.12 45.13 10.87
CA ARG A 26 12.64 44.53 9.62
C ARG A 26 12.86 45.66 8.57
N PRO A 27 13.99 45.66 7.86
CA PRO A 27 14.16 46.60 6.72
C PRO A 27 13.32 46.15 5.53
N ALA A 28 12.64 47.12 4.91
CA ALA A 28 11.88 46.94 3.69
C ALA A 28 12.84 46.70 2.50
N LEU A 29 12.73 45.55 1.85
CA LEU A 29 13.39 45.26 0.58
C LEU A 29 12.62 45.93 -0.56
N GLN A 30 13.19 47.00 -1.12
CA GLN A 30 12.77 47.58 -2.38
C GLN A 30 13.17 46.68 -3.55
N LEU A 31 12.17 46.26 -4.34
CA LEU A 31 12.38 45.56 -5.62
C LEU A 31 12.68 46.58 -6.71
N PRO A 32 13.67 46.38 -7.59
CA PRO A 32 13.89 47.22 -8.74
C PRO A 32 12.83 46.96 -9.82
N ALA A 33 12.25 48.05 -10.31
CA ALA A 33 11.36 48.10 -11.47
C ALA A 33 12.15 47.84 -12.77
N GLY A 34 11.71 46.90 -13.55
CA GLY A 34 12.21 46.72 -14.92
C GLY A 34 12.09 45.28 -15.39
N LEU A 35 10.95 44.98 -16.03
CA LEU A 35 10.75 44.03 -17.13
C LEU A 35 9.25 43.75 -17.33
N ARG A 36 8.57 44.77 -17.90
CA ARG A 36 7.32 44.52 -18.65
C ARG A 36 7.72 44.57 -20.13
N ALA A 37 7.39 43.52 -20.84
CA ALA A 37 7.00 43.42 -22.23
C ALA A 37 7.61 42.21 -22.92
N ALA A 38 6.79 41.20 -23.13
CA ALA A 38 6.77 40.34 -24.30
C ALA A 38 5.55 39.38 -24.22
N HIS A 39 4.38 39.93 -24.52
CA HIS A 39 3.22 39.14 -24.93
C HIS A 39 3.01 39.30 -26.42
N GLN A 40 2.62 38.19 -27.05
CA GLN A 40 2.06 38.04 -28.39
C GLN A 40 3.05 37.75 -29.52
N ALA A 41 3.13 36.50 -29.90
CA ALA A 41 3.21 36.08 -31.30
C ALA A 41 2.53 34.70 -31.43
N ALA A 42 1.30 34.75 -31.95
CA ALA A 42 0.58 33.57 -32.44
C ALA A 42 1.13 33.22 -33.83
N PHE A 43 1.40 31.95 -34.08
CA PHE A 43 1.62 31.40 -35.42
C PHE A 43 0.58 30.33 -35.73
N PRO A 44 -0.07 30.42 -36.93
CA PRO A 44 -1.11 29.46 -37.34
C PRO A 44 -0.50 28.26 -38.06
N TRP A 45 -0.92 27.05 -37.69
CA TRP A 45 -0.61 25.85 -38.46
C TRP A 45 -1.74 25.53 -39.43
N GLN A 46 -1.43 25.66 -40.72
CA GLN A 46 -2.25 25.21 -41.82
C GLN A 46 -2.27 23.68 -41.93
N ARG A 47 -3.47 23.19 -42.19
CA ARG A 47 -3.76 21.79 -42.61
C ARG A 47 -3.10 21.51 -43.97
N ARG A 48 -2.46 20.34 -44.12
CA ARG A 48 -2.31 19.66 -45.43
C ARG A 48 -2.38 18.13 -45.28
N HIS A 49 -3.42 17.61 -45.89
CA HIS A 49 -3.63 16.45 -46.75
C HIS A 49 -3.04 15.06 -46.37
N ALA A 50 -3.99 14.14 -46.35
CA ALA A 50 -3.86 12.70 -46.35
C ALA A 50 -3.20 12.17 -47.65
N GLY A 51 -2.41 11.12 -47.50
CA GLY A 51 -1.96 10.25 -48.61
C GLY A 51 -2.20 8.77 -48.22
N PRO A 52 -2.39 7.88 -49.19
CA PRO A 52 -3.02 6.57 -48.99
C PRO A 52 -2.07 5.46 -48.50
N PRO A 53 -2.59 4.27 -48.13
CA PRO A 53 -1.84 3.22 -47.47
C PRO A 53 -1.05 2.36 -48.48
N LEU A 54 0.16 1.98 -48.12
CA LEU A 54 0.93 0.94 -48.79
C LEU A 54 0.83 -0.36 -47.99
N ALA A 55 0.33 -1.37 -48.67
CA ALA A 55 0.34 -2.78 -48.24
C ALA A 55 1.74 -3.38 -48.46
N GLY A 56 2.12 -4.32 -47.61
CA GLY A 56 3.03 -5.34 -48.03
C GLY A 56 4.07 -5.84 -47.05
N ALA A 57 3.96 -7.13 -46.79
CA ALA A 57 4.98 -8.11 -46.50
C ALA A 57 5.44 -8.31 -45.05
N GLY A 58 5.06 -9.49 -44.54
CA GLY A 58 5.45 -10.05 -43.28
C GLY A 58 6.93 -10.41 -43.19
N ASN A 59 7.41 -10.44 -41.96
CA ASN A 59 8.48 -11.36 -41.59
C ASN A 59 8.35 -11.73 -40.11
N GLY A 60 8.36 -13.05 -39.88
CA GLY A 60 8.14 -13.65 -38.57
C GLY A 60 9.31 -13.40 -37.62
N GLY A 61 9.05 -12.60 -36.60
CA GLY A 61 9.89 -12.50 -35.43
C GLY A 61 9.34 -13.38 -34.31
N LYS A 62 10.09 -14.39 -33.90
CA LYS A 62 9.78 -15.28 -32.77
C LYS A 62 9.65 -14.44 -31.48
N GLY A 63 8.43 -14.04 -31.13
CA GLY A 63 8.13 -13.43 -29.84
C GLY A 63 8.43 -14.43 -28.74
N ALA A 64 9.23 -14.02 -27.77
CA ALA A 64 9.51 -14.77 -26.56
C ALA A 64 8.19 -15.10 -25.84
N LEU A 65 7.91 -16.39 -25.72
CA LEU A 65 6.71 -16.94 -25.10
C LEU A 65 6.70 -16.60 -23.62
N VAL A 66 5.80 -15.73 -23.21
CA VAL A 66 5.31 -15.69 -21.82
C VAL A 66 4.77 -17.10 -21.53
N PRO A 67 5.19 -17.75 -20.43
CA PRO A 67 4.72 -19.10 -20.12
C PRO A 67 3.20 -19.18 -20.16
N ARG A 68 2.66 -20.13 -20.90
CA ARG A 68 1.22 -20.30 -21.19
C ARG A 68 0.32 -20.41 -19.95
N ARG A 69 0.90 -20.68 -18.78
CA ARG A 69 0.18 -20.89 -17.50
C ARG A 69 -0.42 -19.64 -16.86
N TRP A 70 0.03 -18.45 -17.23
CA TRP A 70 -0.46 -17.18 -16.70
C TRP A 70 -1.24 -16.36 -17.73
N ARG A 71 -1.52 -16.93 -18.90
CA ARG A 71 -2.43 -16.28 -19.86
C ARG A 71 -3.86 -16.42 -19.40
N HIS A 72 -4.64 -15.38 -19.60
CA HIS A 72 -6.08 -15.32 -19.33
C HIS A 72 -6.79 -16.57 -19.87
N ALA A 73 -7.76 -17.10 -19.11
CA ALA A 73 -8.66 -18.14 -19.53
C ALA A 73 -9.34 -17.75 -20.85
N GLY A 74 -9.53 -18.74 -21.74
CA GLY A 74 -9.89 -18.55 -23.14
C GLY A 74 -11.13 -17.68 -23.40
N GLU A 75 -11.22 -17.21 -24.65
CA GLU A 75 -12.16 -16.26 -25.24
C GLU A 75 -13.64 -16.69 -25.23
N GLY A 76 -14.18 -17.19 -24.13
CA GLY A 76 -15.58 -17.63 -24.05
C GLY A 76 -16.53 -16.66 -23.33
N ASP A 77 -16.08 -16.00 -22.28
CA ASP A 77 -16.82 -14.95 -21.54
C ASP A 77 -15.79 -13.87 -21.23
N ARG A 78 -15.87 -12.72 -21.87
CA ARG A 78 -14.89 -11.63 -21.70
C ARG A 78 -14.93 -11.11 -20.28
N GLU A 79 -14.02 -11.60 -19.45
CA GLU A 79 -13.76 -11.01 -18.12
C GLU A 79 -13.55 -9.49 -18.25
N PRO A 80 -14.09 -8.68 -17.34
CA PRO A 80 -13.98 -7.22 -17.41
C PRO A 80 -12.52 -6.77 -17.43
N SER A 81 -12.23 -5.63 -18.05
CA SER A 81 -10.90 -5.00 -17.96
C SER A 81 -10.58 -4.69 -16.51
N PHE A 82 -9.29 -4.57 -16.18
CA PHE A 82 -8.89 -4.28 -14.80
C PHE A 82 -9.48 -2.95 -14.27
N LEU A 83 -9.56 -1.92 -15.12
CA LEU A 83 -10.21 -0.66 -14.77
C LEU A 83 -11.71 -0.87 -14.49
N ASN A 84 -12.41 -1.59 -15.37
CA ASN A 84 -13.84 -1.89 -15.17
C ASN A 84 -14.11 -2.70 -13.90
N MET A 85 -13.20 -3.62 -13.50
CA MET A 85 -13.32 -4.34 -12.23
C MET A 85 -13.34 -3.38 -11.03
N VAL A 86 -12.41 -2.43 -11.00
CA VAL A 86 -12.32 -1.42 -9.92
C VAL A 86 -13.58 -0.55 -9.92
N GLU A 87 -14.06 -0.14 -11.10
CA GLU A 87 -15.29 0.64 -11.26
C GLU A 87 -16.54 -0.14 -10.81
N ILE A 88 -16.64 -1.44 -11.11
CA ILE A 88 -17.75 -2.30 -10.66
C ILE A 88 -17.77 -2.40 -9.13
N PHE A 89 -16.64 -2.69 -8.49
CA PHE A 89 -16.57 -2.78 -7.03
C PHE A 89 -16.88 -1.43 -6.35
N CYS A 90 -16.32 -0.34 -6.86
CA CYS A 90 -16.63 1.01 -6.38
C CYS A 90 -18.13 1.34 -6.56
N GLY A 91 -18.71 1.01 -7.70
CA GLY A 91 -20.13 1.22 -7.98
C GLY A 91 -21.07 0.40 -7.07
N ARG A 92 -20.67 -0.82 -6.66
CA ARG A 92 -21.39 -1.62 -5.65
C ARG A 92 -21.40 -0.88 -4.30
N ALA A 93 -20.23 -0.43 -3.86
CA ALA A 93 -20.12 0.30 -2.60
C ALA A 93 -20.84 1.65 -2.61
N THR A 94 -20.83 2.36 -3.76
CA THR A 94 -21.57 3.62 -3.95
C THR A 94 -23.05 3.42 -3.68
N ARG A 95 -23.66 2.38 -4.26
CA ARG A 95 -25.08 2.07 -4.05
C ARG A 95 -25.43 1.75 -2.59
N VAL A 96 -24.49 1.17 -1.84
CA VAL A 96 -24.70 0.85 -0.42
C VAL A 96 -24.67 2.11 0.45
N VAL A 97 -23.82 3.10 0.11
CA VAL A 97 -23.53 4.24 1.00
C VAL A 97 -24.32 5.51 0.64
N GLU A 98 -24.86 5.62 -0.60
CA GLU A 98 -25.46 6.85 -1.15
C GLU A 98 -26.56 7.42 -0.24
N ASP A 99 -27.56 6.63 0.14
CA ASP A 99 -28.67 7.08 0.97
C ASP A 99 -28.23 7.58 2.35
N GLU A 100 -27.23 6.92 2.94
CA GLU A 100 -26.68 7.33 4.24
C GLU A 100 -25.88 8.65 4.14
N LEU A 101 -25.17 8.86 3.04
CA LEU A 101 -24.46 10.12 2.78
C LEU A 101 -25.44 11.28 2.57
N VAL A 102 -26.57 11.05 1.90
CA VAL A 102 -27.65 12.04 1.73
C VAL A 102 -28.21 12.47 3.09
N LYS A 103 -28.47 11.51 3.99
CA LYS A 103 -28.96 11.81 5.36
C LYS A 103 -27.95 12.59 6.20
N ARG A 104 -26.66 12.35 6.02
CA ARG A 104 -25.59 13.02 6.79
C ARG A 104 -25.28 14.42 6.30
N LEU A 105 -25.61 14.74 5.06
CA LEU A 105 -25.32 16.04 4.48
C LEU A 105 -26.23 17.12 5.11
N ARG A 106 -25.65 17.94 5.98
CA ARG A 106 -26.34 19.03 6.70
C ARG A 106 -26.37 20.29 5.83
N THR A 107 -27.18 20.30 4.80
CA THR A 107 -27.44 21.51 4.01
C THR A 107 -28.91 21.87 4.13
N PRO A 108 -29.28 23.18 4.20
CA PRO A 108 -30.69 23.63 4.32
C PRO A 108 -31.50 23.46 3.02
N LYS A 109 -30.96 22.76 2.04
CA LYS A 109 -31.60 22.48 0.76
C LYS A 109 -32.53 21.28 0.83
N ASP A 110 -33.41 21.14 -0.18
CA ASP A 110 -34.31 20.00 -0.28
C ASP A 110 -33.56 18.66 -0.45
N GLU A 111 -34.29 17.57 -0.40
CA GLU A 111 -33.70 16.23 -0.48
C GLU A 111 -33.10 15.94 -1.85
N GLU A 112 -33.69 16.46 -2.92
CA GLU A 112 -33.23 16.23 -4.28
C GLU A 112 -31.91 16.95 -4.54
N ASP A 113 -31.76 18.20 -4.08
CA ASP A 113 -30.48 18.92 -4.13
C ASP A 113 -29.36 18.16 -3.37
N ARG A 114 -29.70 17.58 -2.19
CA ARG A 114 -28.74 16.77 -1.44
C ARG A 114 -28.33 15.51 -2.20
N LYS A 115 -29.29 14.81 -2.83
CA LYS A 115 -29.03 13.63 -3.66
C LYS A 115 -28.12 13.97 -4.84
N GLN A 116 -28.43 15.04 -5.56
CA GLN A 116 -27.61 15.49 -6.69
C GLN A 116 -26.19 15.85 -6.27
N ARG A 117 -26.04 16.57 -5.14
CA ARG A 117 -24.72 16.89 -4.60
C ARG A 117 -23.93 15.65 -4.18
N VAL A 118 -24.56 14.69 -3.51
CA VAL A 118 -23.90 13.43 -3.12
C VAL A 118 -23.44 12.66 -4.36
N ARG A 119 -24.30 12.54 -5.40
CA ARG A 119 -23.93 11.89 -6.67
C ARG A 119 -22.76 12.59 -7.35
N GLY A 120 -22.79 13.93 -7.45
CA GLY A 120 -21.69 14.69 -8.04
C GLY A 120 -20.35 14.48 -7.33
N ILE A 121 -20.34 14.42 -5.99
CA ILE A 121 -19.14 14.11 -5.21
C ILE A 121 -18.68 12.66 -5.46
N LEU A 122 -19.60 11.69 -5.44
CA LEU A 122 -19.27 10.28 -5.67
C LEU A 122 -18.72 10.04 -7.09
N ASP A 123 -19.28 10.70 -8.09
CA ASP A 123 -18.75 10.64 -9.47
C ASP A 123 -17.38 11.28 -9.58
N THR A 124 -17.14 12.38 -8.86
CA THR A 124 -15.81 12.99 -8.76
C THR A 124 -14.80 12.02 -8.12
N ILE A 125 -15.18 11.31 -7.04
CA ILE A 125 -14.33 10.32 -6.38
C ILE A 125 -13.98 9.16 -7.30
N ARG A 126 -14.87 8.77 -8.20
CA ARG A 126 -14.65 7.68 -9.17
C ARG A 126 -13.77 8.09 -10.35
N SER A 127 -13.75 9.37 -10.67
CA SER A 127 -13.03 9.90 -11.82
C SER A 127 -11.54 10.06 -11.53
N CYS A 128 -10.68 9.73 -12.51
CA CYS A 128 -9.26 10.00 -12.40
C CYS A 128 -8.99 11.48 -12.71
N GLY A 129 -8.42 12.21 -11.74
CA GLY A 129 -8.22 13.66 -11.86
C GLY A 129 -7.20 14.07 -12.93
N HIS A 130 -6.03 13.42 -12.95
CA HIS A 130 -4.95 13.79 -13.87
C HIS A 130 -4.22 12.55 -14.39
N VAL A 131 -3.82 12.62 -15.67
CA VAL A 131 -3.00 11.59 -16.32
C VAL A 131 -1.90 12.27 -17.12
N LEU A 132 -0.69 11.87 -16.86
CA LEU A 132 0.50 12.25 -17.63
C LEU A 132 0.90 11.07 -18.52
N GLU A 133 1.07 11.32 -19.81
CA GLU A 133 1.73 10.44 -20.76
C GLU A 133 2.96 11.16 -21.30
N VAL A 134 4.10 10.49 -21.26
CA VAL A 134 5.38 11.02 -21.74
C VAL A 134 6.06 10.04 -22.67
N ALA A 135 6.79 10.58 -23.64
CA ALA A 135 7.68 9.84 -24.51
C ALA A 135 9.03 10.56 -24.56
N PHE A 136 10.12 9.84 -24.29
CA PHE A 136 11.46 10.42 -24.28
C PHE A 136 12.47 9.47 -24.90
N PRO A 137 13.49 9.99 -25.62
CA PRO A 137 14.51 9.18 -26.23
C PRO A 137 15.58 8.75 -25.21
N ILE A 138 16.11 7.53 -25.37
CA ILE A 138 17.33 7.08 -24.74
C ILE A 138 18.33 6.58 -25.79
N ARG A 139 19.61 6.73 -25.48
CA ARG A 139 20.67 6.09 -26.26
C ARG A 139 21.02 4.76 -25.63
N ARG A 140 20.82 3.67 -26.38
CA ARG A 140 21.18 2.31 -25.97
C ARG A 140 22.71 2.17 -25.90
N ASP A 141 23.18 1.20 -25.15
CA ASP A 141 24.61 0.88 -25.08
C ASP A 141 25.18 0.43 -26.43
N SER A 142 24.33 -0.10 -27.33
CA SER A 142 24.66 -0.37 -28.73
C SER A 142 24.89 0.90 -29.58
N GLY A 143 24.59 2.07 -29.06
CA GLY A 143 24.65 3.35 -29.80
C GLY A 143 23.36 3.74 -30.53
N SER A 144 22.39 2.85 -30.66
CA SER A 144 21.07 3.12 -31.27
C SER A 144 20.21 4.00 -30.36
N TRP A 145 19.19 4.65 -30.93
CA TRP A 145 18.22 5.44 -30.20
C TRP A 145 16.89 4.70 -30.10
N GLU A 146 16.26 4.77 -28.92
CA GLU A 146 14.95 4.20 -28.65
C GLU A 146 14.06 5.22 -27.92
N VAL A 147 12.76 5.25 -28.25
CA VAL A 147 11.78 6.10 -27.56
C VAL A 147 11.03 5.28 -26.53
N ILE A 148 11.16 5.69 -25.29
CA ILE A 148 10.50 5.06 -24.13
C ILE A 148 9.22 5.79 -23.80
N LYS A 149 8.14 5.05 -23.56
CA LYS A 149 6.84 5.57 -23.13
C LYS A 149 6.63 5.34 -21.63
N GLY A 150 6.19 6.37 -20.94
CA GLY A 150 5.86 6.31 -19.53
C GLY A 150 4.53 7.01 -19.22
N TYR A 151 3.89 6.57 -18.14
CA TYR A 151 2.58 7.04 -17.70
C TYR A 151 2.59 7.32 -16.21
N ARG A 152 1.88 8.37 -15.77
CA ARG A 152 1.54 8.58 -14.37
C ARG A 152 0.13 9.11 -14.23
N ALA A 153 -0.69 8.43 -13.41
CA ALA A 153 -2.04 8.87 -13.07
C ALA A 153 -2.07 9.34 -11.61
N GLN A 154 -2.70 10.50 -11.37
CA GLN A 154 -3.10 11.00 -10.05
C GLN A 154 -4.62 10.89 -10.00
N HIS A 155 -5.13 9.86 -9.32
CA HIS A 155 -6.55 9.56 -9.31
C HIS A 155 -7.32 10.56 -8.47
N SER A 156 -6.88 10.84 -7.24
CA SER A 156 -7.55 11.79 -6.35
C SER A 156 -6.54 12.61 -5.55
N GLN A 157 -6.76 13.91 -5.55
CA GLN A 157 -6.01 14.89 -4.78
C GLN A 157 -6.81 15.40 -3.57
N HIS A 158 -7.79 14.64 -3.07
CA HIS A 158 -8.53 14.98 -1.86
C HIS A 158 -7.61 15.19 -0.65
N ARG A 159 -6.43 14.58 -0.69
CA ARG A 159 -5.29 14.80 0.21
C ARG A 159 -4.01 14.77 -0.58
N LEU A 160 -3.06 15.63 -0.24
CA LEU A 160 -1.72 15.67 -0.80
C LEU A 160 -0.69 15.24 0.25
N PRO A 161 0.42 14.64 -0.19
CA PRO A 161 0.72 14.30 -1.58
C PRO A 161 -0.08 13.09 -2.09
N CYS A 162 -0.18 12.93 -3.42
CA CYS A 162 -0.58 11.65 -4.01
C CYS A 162 0.50 10.60 -3.74
N LYS A 163 0.15 9.32 -3.74
CA LYS A 163 1.07 8.22 -3.44
C LYS A 163 0.85 7.02 -4.35
N GLY A 164 1.93 6.49 -4.92
CA GLY A 164 1.85 5.25 -5.69
C GLY A 164 3.17 4.79 -6.29
N GLY A 165 3.26 3.48 -6.59
CA GLY A 165 4.45 2.85 -7.16
C GLY A 165 4.68 3.20 -8.63
N ILE A 166 5.87 2.86 -9.12
CA ILE A 166 6.27 2.91 -10.53
C ILE A 166 6.54 1.47 -10.98
N ARG A 167 5.81 1.00 -11.99
CA ARG A 167 5.93 -0.34 -12.55
C ARG A 167 6.70 -0.32 -13.85
N TYR A 168 7.61 -1.27 -14.05
CA TYR A 168 8.22 -1.53 -15.35
C TYR A 168 7.65 -2.83 -15.92
N SER A 169 6.87 -2.72 -17.00
CA SER A 169 6.29 -3.85 -17.72
C SER A 169 5.88 -3.44 -19.13
N GLN A 170 6.06 -4.32 -20.11
CA GLN A 170 5.58 -4.10 -21.48
C GLN A 170 4.05 -3.91 -21.56
N SER A 171 3.30 -4.50 -20.63
CA SER A 171 1.83 -4.43 -20.60
C SER A 171 1.29 -3.11 -20.05
N VAL A 172 2.14 -2.23 -19.51
CA VAL A 172 1.70 -0.95 -18.92
C VAL A 172 0.93 -0.11 -19.92
N SER A 173 -0.25 0.32 -19.51
CA SER A 173 -1.14 1.18 -20.29
C SER A 173 -1.77 2.27 -19.41
N VAL A 174 -2.34 3.29 -20.05
CA VAL A 174 -3.08 4.36 -19.37
C VAL A 174 -4.19 3.79 -18.49
N ASN A 175 -4.96 2.81 -18.97
CA ASN A 175 -6.06 2.22 -18.22
C ASN A 175 -5.58 1.43 -16.99
N GLU A 176 -4.45 0.73 -17.11
CA GLU A 176 -3.85 0.02 -15.98
C GLU A 176 -3.37 0.99 -14.89
N VAL A 177 -2.67 2.07 -15.25
CA VAL A 177 -2.21 3.05 -14.26
C VAL A 177 -3.37 3.81 -13.62
N LYS A 178 -4.48 4.09 -14.36
CA LYS A 178 -5.72 4.65 -13.78
C LYS A 178 -6.34 3.72 -12.76
N ALA A 179 -6.50 2.43 -13.09
CA ALA A 179 -7.06 1.43 -12.19
C ALA A 179 -6.26 1.31 -10.88
N LEU A 180 -4.93 1.19 -11.02
CA LEU A 180 -4.02 1.08 -9.88
C LEU A 180 -3.97 2.38 -9.05
N ALA A 181 -4.08 3.55 -9.67
CA ALA A 181 -4.16 4.84 -8.97
C ALA A 181 -5.48 4.97 -8.17
N ALA A 182 -6.60 4.50 -8.71
CA ALA A 182 -7.88 4.43 -7.99
C ALA A 182 -7.78 3.51 -6.77
N LEU A 183 -7.24 2.30 -6.94
CA LEU A 183 -6.97 1.39 -5.82
C LEU A 183 -6.08 2.03 -4.75
N MET A 184 -5.07 2.82 -5.14
CA MET A 184 -4.22 3.54 -4.18
C MET A 184 -5.00 4.58 -3.38
N THR A 185 -5.92 5.34 -4.00
CA THR A 185 -6.81 6.27 -3.29
C THR A 185 -7.62 5.55 -2.22
N TYR A 186 -8.31 4.48 -2.61
CA TYR A 186 -9.16 3.73 -1.67
C TYR A 186 -8.36 3.03 -0.59
N LYS A 187 -7.22 2.44 -0.95
CA LYS A 187 -6.30 1.79 0.01
C LYS A 187 -5.78 2.76 1.07
N CYS A 188 -5.28 3.93 0.66
CA CYS A 188 -4.82 4.96 1.60
C CYS A 188 -5.95 5.42 2.53
N ALA A 189 -7.16 5.57 2.02
CA ALA A 189 -8.33 5.92 2.82
C ALA A 189 -8.71 4.80 3.81
N VAL A 190 -8.71 3.54 3.40
CA VAL A 190 -9.01 2.39 4.28
C VAL A 190 -8.09 2.37 5.50
N VAL A 191 -6.79 2.54 5.31
CA VAL A 191 -5.80 2.47 6.40
C VAL A 191 -5.52 3.82 7.08
N ASP A 192 -6.30 4.85 6.76
CA ASP A 192 -6.16 6.22 7.30
C ASP A 192 -4.77 6.83 7.11
N VAL A 193 -4.14 6.55 5.99
CA VAL A 193 -2.91 7.22 5.57
C VAL A 193 -3.28 8.48 4.78
N PRO A 194 -2.75 9.68 5.13
CA PRO A 194 -3.22 10.95 4.58
C PRO A 194 -2.66 11.24 3.18
N PHE A 195 -2.83 10.31 2.26
CA PHE A 195 -2.39 10.41 0.87
C PHE A 195 -3.57 10.38 -0.11
N GLY A 196 -3.42 11.10 -1.20
CA GLY A 196 -4.16 10.82 -2.43
C GLY A 196 -3.63 9.57 -3.13
N GLY A 197 -4.25 9.19 -4.25
CA GLY A 197 -3.83 7.99 -4.99
C GLY A 197 -3.17 8.33 -6.32
N ALA A 198 -2.01 7.72 -6.57
CA ALA A 198 -1.31 7.80 -7.84
C ALA A 198 -0.74 6.43 -8.25
N LYS A 199 -0.37 6.31 -9.52
CA LYS A 199 0.36 5.16 -10.06
C LYS A 199 1.11 5.56 -11.31
N ALA A 200 2.31 5.00 -11.49
CA ALA A 200 3.07 5.14 -12.73
C ALA A 200 3.46 3.79 -13.31
N GLY A 201 3.84 3.84 -14.56
CA GLY A 201 4.49 2.74 -15.23
C GLY A 201 5.28 3.18 -16.44
N VAL A 202 6.30 2.42 -16.78
CA VAL A 202 7.09 2.56 -18.00
C VAL A 202 6.92 1.29 -18.82
N ALA A 203 6.60 1.45 -20.10
CA ALA A 203 6.25 0.36 -21.01
C ALA A 203 7.51 -0.33 -21.56
N ILE A 204 8.26 -1.01 -20.69
CA ILE A 204 9.50 -1.75 -21.02
C ILE A 204 9.50 -3.15 -20.39
N ASP A 205 10.25 -4.07 -20.97
CA ASP A 205 10.71 -5.28 -20.28
C ASP A 205 12.13 -5.02 -19.73
N PRO A 206 12.31 -4.85 -18.42
CA PRO A 206 13.60 -4.47 -17.85
C PRO A 206 14.72 -5.49 -18.10
N ARG A 207 14.38 -6.73 -18.45
CA ARG A 207 15.37 -7.77 -18.77
C ARG A 207 16.11 -7.50 -20.09
N ASN A 208 15.55 -6.65 -20.94
CA ASN A 208 16.12 -6.28 -22.24
C ASN A 208 17.04 -5.05 -22.16
N TYR A 209 17.30 -4.53 -20.96
CA TYR A 209 18.08 -3.31 -20.75
C TYR A 209 19.22 -3.58 -19.77
N SER A 210 20.38 -2.94 -20.01
CA SER A 210 21.47 -2.93 -19.05
C SER A 210 21.12 -2.07 -17.83
N GLU A 211 21.89 -2.19 -16.77
CA GLU A 211 21.73 -1.35 -15.59
C GLU A 211 21.87 0.15 -15.90
N ASN A 212 22.88 0.50 -16.73
CA ASN A 212 23.11 1.86 -17.21
C ASN A 212 21.92 2.39 -18.04
N GLU A 213 21.30 1.55 -18.87
CA GLU A 213 20.11 1.93 -19.63
C GLU A 213 18.88 2.11 -18.74
N LEU A 214 18.68 1.23 -17.75
CA LEU A 214 17.60 1.36 -16.76
C LEU A 214 17.77 2.64 -15.91
N GLU A 215 19.02 3.00 -15.56
CA GLU A 215 19.30 4.25 -14.87
C GLU A 215 18.92 5.45 -15.72
N LYS A 216 19.32 5.49 -16.99
CA LYS A 216 18.94 6.56 -17.94
C LYS A 216 17.43 6.69 -18.08
N ILE A 217 16.72 5.57 -18.24
CA ILE A 217 15.25 5.54 -18.33
C ILE A 217 14.63 6.13 -17.06
N THR A 218 15.06 5.66 -15.89
CA THR A 218 14.53 6.09 -14.60
C THR A 218 14.75 7.57 -14.36
N ARG A 219 15.95 8.08 -14.62
CA ARG A 219 16.30 9.50 -14.45
C ARG A 219 15.54 10.40 -15.43
N ASN A 220 15.45 10.03 -16.70
CA ASN A 220 14.70 10.80 -17.70
C ASN A 220 13.20 10.82 -17.38
N PHE A 221 12.62 9.69 -16.99
CA PHE A 221 11.22 9.62 -16.55
C PHE A 221 10.97 10.52 -15.34
N THR A 222 11.89 10.52 -14.36
CA THR A 222 11.82 11.38 -13.17
C THR A 222 11.82 12.87 -13.56
N ILE A 223 12.70 13.28 -14.48
CA ILE A 223 12.76 14.65 -14.96
C ILE A 223 11.45 15.06 -15.66
N GLU A 224 10.90 14.19 -16.51
CA GLU A 224 9.63 14.47 -17.19
C GLU A 224 8.45 14.58 -16.20
N MET A 225 8.38 13.70 -15.20
CA MET A 225 7.38 13.82 -14.12
C MET A 225 7.55 15.11 -13.32
N ALA A 226 8.80 15.47 -12.98
CA ALA A 226 9.09 16.66 -12.17
C ALA A 226 8.73 17.97 -12.91
N LYS A 227 9.07 18.09 -14.20
CA LYS A 227 8.69 19.24 -15.04
C LYS A 227 7.17 19.47 -15.12
N LYS A 228 6.37 18.41 -14.94
CA LYS A 228 4.90 18.44 -15.06
C LYS A 228 4.18 18.44 -13.72
N GLY A 229 4.90 18.47 -12.60
CA GLY A 229 4.30 18.45 -11.25
C GLY A 229 3.71 17.09 -10.84
N PHE A 230 4.28 15.99 -11.37
CA PHE A 230 3.86 14.63 -11.06
C PHE A 230 4.86 13.88 -10.15
N ILE A 231 5.74 14.60 -9.47
CA ILE A 231 6.61 14.10 -8.40
C ILE A 231 7.05 15.25 -7.50
N GLY A 232 7.17 15.01 -6.23
CA GLY A 232 7.65 15.95 -5.21
C GLY A 232 7.11 15.60 -3.82
N PRO A 233 7.80 16.02 -2.74
CA PRO A 233 7.45 15.67 -1.35
C PRO A 233 6.04 16.04 -0.94
N GLY A 234 5.52 17.17 -1.42
CA GLY A 234 4.18 17.69 -1.10
C GLY A 234 3.15 17.52 -2.21
N ILE A 235 3.52 16.94 -3.36
CA ILE A 235 2.67 16.84 -4.54
C ILE A 235 2.32 15.40 -4.84
N ASP A 236 3.35 14.58 -5.09
CA ASP A 236 3.18 13.19 -5.50
C ASP A 236 4.44 12.38 -5.18
N VAL A 237 4.30 11.37 -4.34
CA VAL A 237 5.41 10.59 -3.80
C VAL A 237 5.44 9.20 -4.43
N ALA A 238 6.51 8.92 -5.17
CA ALA A 238 6.73 7.64 -5.82
C ALA A 238 7.09 6.52 -4.82
N ALA A 239 7.04 5.27 -5.29
CA ALA A 239 7.40 4.08 -4.51
C ALA A 239 7.77 2.92 -5.46
N PRO A 240 8.38 1.82 -4.94
CA PRO A 240 8.61 0.61 -5.72
C PRO A 240 7.30 -0.10 -6.08
N ASP A 241 7.31 -0.78 -7.22
CA ASP A 241 6.27 -1.71 -7.68
C ASP A 241 6.92 -2.87 -8.47
N VAL A 242 6.19 -3.52 -9.36
CA VAL A 242 6.73 -4.62 -10.18
C VAL A 242 7.96 -4.15 -10.97
N SER A 243 9.03 -4.92 -10.88
CA SER A 243 10.33 -4.71 -11.55
C SER A 243 11.06 -3.41 -11.19
N THR A 244 10.71 -2.76 -10.07
CA THR A 244 11.47 -1.64 -9.49
C THR A 244 11.73 -1.88 -8.01
N GLY A 245 12.82 -1.34 -7.48
CA GLY A 245 13.27 -1.56 -6.10
C GLY A 245 13.99 -0.37 -5.50
N GLU A 246 14.80 -0.64 -4.49
CA GLU A 246 15.58 0.39 -3.79
C GLU A 246 16.53 1.14 -4.73
N ARG A 247 17.07 0.45 -5.74
CA ARG A 247 18.00 1.01 -6.73
C ARG A 247 17.32 2.10 -7.56
N GLU A 248 16.16 1.82 -8.16
CA GLU A 248 15.40 2.79 -8.95
C GLU A 248 14.93 3.96 -8.08
N MET A 249 14.50 3.68 -6.83
CA MET A 249 14.10 4.73 -5.88
C MET A 249 15.26 5.64 -5.49
N SER A 250 16.47 5.09 -5.40
CA SER A 250 17.70 5.83 -5.21
C SER A 250 17.96 6.81 -6.36
N TRP A 251 17.88 6.34 -7.61
CA TRP A 251 18.07 7.18 -8.80
C TRP A 251 17.02 8.29 -8.90
N ILE A 252 15.76 7.99 -8.52
CA ILE A 252 14.68 8.99 -8.48
C ILE A 252 14.97 10.09 -7.46
N ALA A 253 15.34 9.71 -6.22
CA ALA A 253 15.66 10.65 -5.16
C ALA A 253 16.83 11.56 -5.55
N ASP A 254 17.91 10.97 -6.04
CA ASP A 254 19.09 11.68 -6.51
C ASP A 254 18.77 12.65 -7.65
N THR A 255 18.04 12.18 -8.66
CA THR A 255 17.68 13.02 -9.82
C THR A 255 16.80 14.20 -9.41
N TYR A 256 15.77 13.98 -8.59
CA TYR A 256 14.88 15.05 -8.13
C TYR A 256 15.64 16.06 -7.28
N SER A 257 16.44 15.61 -6.32
CA SER A 257 17.20 16.47 -5.40
C SER A 257 18.25 17.32 -6.11
N ASN A 258 18.90 16.79 -7.16
CA ASN A 258 19.92 17.49 -7.91
C ASN A 258 19.36 18.36 -9.08
N THR A 259 18.04 18.32 -9.31
CA THR A 259 17.40 19.10 -10.39
C THR A 259 16.37 20.08 -9.82
N LEU A 260 15.08 19.75 -9.87
CA LEU A 260 14.01 20.67 -9.46
C LEU A 260 13.89 20.82 -7.93
N GLY A 261 14.30 19.80 -7.17
CA GLY A 261 14.26 19.79 -5.71
C GLY A 261 15.50 20.35 -5.00
N TYR A 262 16.46 20.94 -5.71
CA TYR A 262 17.76 21.33 -5.13
C TYR A 262 17.69 22.40 -4.01
N ARG A 263 16.58 23.13 -3.93
CA ARG A 263 16.30 24.11 -2.86
C ARG A 263 15.37 23.59 -1.78
N ASP A 264 14.83 22.38 -1.95
CA ASP A 264 13.88 21.80 -1.01
C ASP A 264 14.63 20.87 -0.04
N ILE A 265 14.71 21.25 1.22
CA ILE A 265 15.31 20.45 2.28
C ILE A 265 14.65 19.06 2.40
N ASN A 266 13.38 18.95 1.97
CA ASN A 266 12.61 17.72 2.01
C ASN A 266 12.70 16.90 0.70
N SER A 267 13.54 17.29 -0.25
CA SER A 267 13.61 16.69 -1.60
C SER A 267 13.67 15.15 -1.59
N HIS A 268 14.38 14.55 -0.63
CA HIS A 268 14.44 13.09 -0.48
C HIS A 268 13.12 12.41 -0.11
N ALA A 269 12.12 13.17 0.38
CA ALA A 269 10.78 12.66 0.64
C ALA A 269 9.90 12.54 -0.63
N CYS A 270 10.40 12.89 -1.82
CA CYS A 270 9.71 12.73 -3.10
C CYS A 270 9.48 11.26 -3.49
N VAL A 271 10.15 10.32 -2.82
CA VAL A 271 10.06 8.88 -3.08
C VAL A 271 10.28 8.09 -1.79
N THR A 272 9.62 6.94 -1.67
CA THR A 272 9.80 5.98 -0.57
C THR A 272 10.25 4.62 -1.08
N GLY A 273 10.81 3.80 -0.21
CA GLY A 273 11.43 2.52 -0.58
C GLY A 273 12.88 2.67 -1.01
N LYS A 274 13.53 3.73 -0.54
CA LYS A 274 14.96 3.99 -0.74
C LYS A 274 15.82 3.06 0.11
N PRO A 275 17.11 2.88 -0.22
CA PRO A 275 18.09 2.27 0.68
C PRO A 275 18.15 3.00 2.03
N ILE A 276 18.46 2.26 3.09
CA ILE A 276 18.56 2.81 4.45
C ILE A 276 19.56 3.98 4.51
N SER A 277 20.68 3.87 3.80
CA SER A 277 21.73 4.90 3.70
C SER A 277 21.23 6.22 3.09
N GLN A 278 20.13 6.19 2.34
CA GLN A 278 19.52 7.36 1.68
C GLN A 278 18.20 7.80 2.33
N GLY A 279 17.99 7.48 3.60
CA GLY A 279 16.79 7.87 4.33
C GLY A 279 15.64 6.88 4.22
N GLY A 280 15.88 5.66 3.74
CA GLY A 280 14.93 4.55 3.80
C GLY A 280 14.59 4.17 5.25
N ILE A 281 13.56 3.33 5.43
CA ILE A 281 13.08 2.92 6.75
C ILE A 281 13.20 1.41 6.94
N HIS A 282 13.63 0.99 8.14
CA HIS A 282 13.69 -0.43 8.47
C HIS A 282 12.29 -1.08 8.43
N GLY A 283 12.23 -2.29 7.88
CA GLY A 283 10.99 -3.06 7.76
C GLY A 283 10.20 -2.82 6.47
N ARG A 284 10.58 -1.87 5.59
CA ARG A 284 9.83 -1.55 4.36
C ARG A 284 9.75 -2.74 3.39
N ILE A 285 10.85 -3.48 3.21
CA ILE A 285 10.92 -4.62 2.28
C ILE A 285 9.88 -5.69 2.65
N SER A 286 9.74 -6.00 3.93
CA SER A 286 8.83 -7.04 4.41
C SER A 286 7.43 -6.52 4.79
N ALA A 287 7.19 -5.21 4.66
CA ALA A 287 5.98 -4.55 5.18
C ALA A 287 4.68 -5.10 4.61
N THR A 288 4.63 -5.41 3.32
CA THR A 288 3.41 -5.96 2.69
C THR A 288 3.09 -7.35 3.24
N GLY A 289 4.08 -8.26 3.30
CA GLY A 289 3.89 -9.59 3.85
C GLY A 289 3.57 -9.58 5.35
N ARG A 290 4.14 -8.64 6.11
CA ARG A 290 3.82 -8.47 7.53
C ARG A 290 2.43 -7.88 7.73
N GLY A 291 2.02 -6.93 6.90
CA GLY A 291 0.66 -6.39 6.90
C GLY A 291 -0.37 -7.48 6.57
N LEU A 292 -0.05 -8.37 5.62
CA LEU A 292 -0.87 -9.52 5.29
C LEU A 292 -1.04 -10.45 6.50
N LEU A 293 0.03 -10.77 7.24
CA LEU A 293 -0.06 -11.52 8.48
C LEU A 293 -1.05 -10.87 9.45
N HIS A 294 -0.83 -9.59 9.82
CA HIS A 294 -1.70 -8.88 10.76
C HIS A 294 -3.14 -8.76 10.26
N GLY A 295 -3.30 -8.60 8.94
CA GLY A 295 -4.62 -8.60 8.33
C GLY A 295 -5.37 -9.91 8.51
N ILE A 296 -4.72 -11.06 8.25
CA ILE A 296 -5.32 -12.38 8.50
C ILE A 296 -5.53 -12.59 10.01
N GLU A 297 -4.56 -12.20 10.85
CA GLU A 297 -4.61 -12.35 12.31
C GLU A 297 -5.87 -11.73 12.91
N ASN A 298 -6.24 -10.51 12.46
CA ASN A 298 -7.43 -9.82 12.95
C ASN A 298 -8.74 -10.56 12.62
N TYR A 299 -8.80 -11.26 11.48
CA TYR A 299 -9.99 -12.02 11.09
C TYR A 299 -9.99 -13.43 11.64
N ILE A 300 -8.84 -14.15 11.60
CA ILE A 300 -8.76 -15.54 12.04
C ILE A 300 -8.93 -15.70 13.56
N ASN A 301 -8.69 -14.65 14.33
CA ASN A 301 -8.95 -14.61 15.78
C ASN A 301 -10.35 -14.11 16.14
N ASN A 302 -11.17 -13.73 15.14
CA ASN A 302 -12.54 -13.30 15.36
C ASN A 302 -13.50 -14.50 15.24
N ALA A 303 -14.10 -14.93 16.36
CA ALA A 303 -14.99 -16.09 16.42
C ALA A 303 -16.18 -15.95 15.46
N THR A 304 -16.80 -14.77 15.38
CA THR A 304 -17.97 -14.55 14.51
C THR A 304 -17.66 -14.84 13.04
N TYR A 305 -16.54 -14.38 12.51
CA TYR A 305 -16.16 -14.68 11.13
C TYR A 305 -15.74 -16.13 10.94
N MET A 306 -15.05 -16.71 11.91
CA MET A 306 -14.61 -18.12 11.83
C MET A 306 -15.80 -19.09 11.88
N ASP A 307 -16.80 -18.83 12.71
CA ASP A 307 -18.03 -19.61 12.77
C ASP A 307 -18.82 -19.56 11.45
N LEU A 308 -18.89 -18.38 10.80
CA LEU A 308 -19.57 -18.22 9.51
C LEU A 308 -18.96 -19.07 8.39
N ILE A 309 -17.66 -19.33 8.42
CA ILE A 309 -16.94 -20.12 7.41
C ILE A 309 -16.58 -21.55 7.88
N GLY A 310 -16.95 -21.91 9.10
CA GLY A 310 -16.74 -23.24 9.68
C GLY A 310 -15.27 -23.55 10.00
N LEU A 311 -14.51 -22.56 10.47
CA LEU A 311 -13.13 -22.73 10.94
C LEU A 311 -12.98 -22.43 12.44
N LYS A 312 -12.00 -23.03 13.07
CA LYS A 312 -11.57 -22.65 14.42
C LYS A 312 -10.70 -21.40 14.37
N THR A 313 -10.71 -20.60 15.43
CA THR A 313 -9.83 -19.42 15.57
C THR A 313 -8.35 -19.81 15.67
N GLY A 314 -7.47 -18.85 15.31
CA GLY A 314 -6.02 -18.99 15.41
C GLY A 314 -5.35 -19.64 14.20
N PHE A 315 -4.02 -19.49 14.12
CA PHE A 315 -3.18 -20.02 13.03
C PHE A 315 -2.77 -21.47 13.23
N SER A 316 -2.74 -21.95 14.47
CA SER A 316 -2.26 -23.29 14.79
C SER A 316 -3.04 -24.36 14.05
N GLY A 317 -2.33 -25.26 13.36
CA GLY A 317 -2.91 -26.35 12.58
C GLY A 317 -3.54 -25.93 11.25
N LYS A 318 -3.57 -24.63 10.89
CA LYS A 318 -4.06 -24.17 9.60
C LYS A 318 -3.05 -24.43 8.49
N THR A 319 -3.56 -24.78 7.32
CA THR A 319 -2.78 -24.94 6.09
C THR A 319 -2.96 -23.74 5.18
N PHE A 320 -1.91 -23.40 4.42
CA PHE A 320 -2.05 -22.37 3.41
C PHE A 320 -1.33 -22.72 2.11
N ALA A 321 -1.86 -22.17 1.01
CA ALA A 321 -1.29 -22.23 -0.32
C ALA A 321 -0.95 -20.79 -0.80
N LEU A 322 0.14 -20.66 -1.52
CA LEU A 322 0.67 -19.38 -2.01
C LEU A 322 0.84 -19.41 -3.52
N GLN A 323 0.34 -18.39 -4.22
CA GLN A 323 0.63 -18.14 -5.62
C GLN A 323 1.49 -16.88 -5.75
N GLY A 324 2.69 -17.03 -6.31
CA GLY A 324 3.70 -15.97 -6.44
C GLY A 324 4.72 -16.03 -5.31
N TYR A 325 5.96 -16.38 -5.62
CA TYR A 325 7.05 -16.47 -4.65
C TYR A 325 8.07 -15.33 -4.86
N GLY A 326 7.51 -14.11 -5.03
CA GLY A 326 8.23 -12.83 -5.01
C GLY A 326 8.29 -12.23 -3.60
N ASN A 327 8.54 -10.92 -3.52
CA ASN A 327 8.71 -10.21 -2.24
C ASN A 327 7.52 -10.41 -1.27
N VAL A 328 6.28 -10.28 -1.74
CA VAL A 328 5.09 -10.46 -0.89
C VAL A 328 4.98 -11.90 -0.43
N GLY A 329 5.11 -12.86 -1.36
CA GLY A 329 4.97 -14.29 -1.06
C GLY A 329 6.00 -14.81 -0.06
N VAL A 330 7.29 -14.53 -0.29
CA VAL A 330 8.38 -14.95 0.60
C VAL A 330 8.17 -14.45 2.03
N HIS A 331 7.84 -13.17 2.20
CA HIS A 331 7.67 -12.60 3.53
C HIS A 331 6.37 -13.08 4.19
N SER A 332 5.27 -13.20 3.46
CA SER A 332 4.01 -13.76 3.97
C SER A 332 4.19 -15.18 4.46
N MET A 333 4.84 -16.04 3.66
CA MET A 333 5.12 -17.43 4.03
C MET A 333 5.93 -17.51 5.34
N ARG A 334 7.01 -16.71 5.46
CA ARG A 334 7.85 -16.69 6.67
C ARG A 334 7.09 -16.26 7.92
N TYR A 335 6.22 -15.26 7.81
CA TYR A 335 5.46 -14.77 8.95
C TYR A 335 4.36 -15.74 9.38
N LEU A 336 3.57 -16.24 8.44
CA LEU A 336 2.53 -17.23 8.74
C LEU A 336 3.09 -18.51 9.35
N HIS A 337 4.22 -19.01 8.83
CA HIS A 337 4.91 -20.17 9.38
C HIS A 337 5.32 -19.94 10.85
N ARG A 338 5.85 -18.75 11.19
CA ARG A 338 6.21 -18.40 12.57
C ARG A 338 5.02 -18.35 13.53
N TYR A 339 3.83 -18.09 13.01
CA TYR A 339 2.58 -18.05 13.77
C TYR A 339 1.88 -19.41 13.83
N GLY A 340 2.50 -20.47 13.29
CA GLY A 340 2.06 -21.85 13.41
C GLY A 340 1.19 -22.35 12.26
N ALA A 341 1.02 -21.58 11.18
CA ALA A 341 0.39 -22.06 9.97
C ALA A 341 1.38 -22.81 9.08
N ARG A 342 0.92 -23.84 8.37
CA ARG A 342 1.74 -24.72 7.55
C ARG A 342 1.54 -24.43 6.06
N CYS A 343 2.62 -24.05 5.36
CA CYS A 343 2.62 -23.87 3.91
C CYS A 343 2.67 -25.23 3.22
N ILE A 344 1.63 -25.62 2.51
CA ILE A 344 1.57 -26.90 1.80
C ILE A 344 1.79 -26.79 0.30
N CYS A 345 1.62 -25.61 -0.28
CA CYS A 345 1.81 -25.41 -1.70
C CYS A 345 2.38 -24.01 -2.00
N VAL A 346 3.33 -23.95 -2.90
CA VAL A 346 3.87 -22.70 -3.47
C VAL A 346 3.89 -22.81 -4.98
N GLY A 347 3.25 -21.85 -5.65
CA GLY A 347 3.31 -21.67 -7.11
C GLY A 347 4.10 -20.43 -7.48
N ASP A 348 4.90 -20.51 -8.54
CA ASP A 348 5.61 -19.36 -9.12
C ASP A 348 5.54 -19.44 -10.66
N LEU A 349 6.24 -18.56 -11.36
CA LEU A 349 6.18 -18.44 -12.83
C LEU A 349 6.55 -19.73 -13.56
N ASP A 350 7.50 -20.49 -13.04
CA ASP A 350 8.08 -21.70 -13.61
C ASP A 350 7.36 -23.00 -13.21
N GLY A 351 6.46 -22.94 -12.22
CA GLY A 351 5.67 -24.09 -11.81
C GLY A 351 5.17 -23.99 -10.37
N ALA A 352 4.70 -25.13 -9.85
CA ALA A 352 4.24 -25.23 -8.48
C ALA A 352 4.80 -26.47 -7.80
N ILE A 353 4.98 -26.38 -6.48
CA ILE A 353 5.44 -27.47 -5.62
C ILE A 353 4.45 -27.71 -4.48
N TYR A 354 4.35 -28.95 -4.03
CA TYR A 354 3.43 -29.37 -3.00
C TYR A 354 4.09 -30.32 -1.99
N ASN A 355 3.80 -30.09 -0.70
CA ASN A 355 4.14 -31.01 0.38
C ASN A 355 3.09 -30.93 1.47
N ALA A 356 2.36 -32.01 1.73
CA ALA A 356 1.32 -32.08 2.78
C ALA A 356 1.87 -31.83 4.20
N GLU A 357 3.12 -32.25 4.45
CA GLU A 357 3.79 -32.06 5.76
C GLU A 357 4.31 -30.63 5.97
N GLY A 358 4.28 -29.82 4.93
CA GLY A 358 4.72 -28.43 4.93
C GLY A 358 6.05 -28.20 4.24
N ILE A 359 6.21 -26.96 3.79
CA ILE A 359 7.40 -26.47 3.10
C ILE A 359 8.07 -25.41 4.02
N ASP A 360 9.35 -25.64 4.38
CA ASP A 360 10.09 -24.69 5.20
C ASP A 360 10.44 -23.41 4.41
N PRO A 361 10.08 -22.22 4.92
CA PRO A 361 10.30 -20.96 4.19
C PRO A 361 11.76 -20.60 3.99
N LYS A 362 12.63 -20.96 4.93
CA LYS A 362 14.07 -20.63 4.85
C LYS A 362 14.78 -21.52 3.85
N GLU A 363 14.50 -22.81 3.91
CA GLU A 363 15.09 -23.78 2.98
C GLU A 363 14.66 -23.52 1.54
N LEU A 364 13.35 -23.27 1.31
CA LEU A 364 12.86 -22.93 -0.01
C LEU A 364 13.45 -21.63 -0.55
N GLN A 365 13.61 -20.63 0.30
CA GLN A 365 14.23 -19.36 -0.10
C GLN A 365 15.69 -19.54 -0.49
N ASN A 366 16.46 -20.30 0.30
CA ASN A 366 17.87 -20.60 -0.02
C ASN A 366 17.97 -21.36 -1.36
N TYR A 367 17.14 -22.40 -1.53
CA TYR A 367 17.09 -23.16 -2.77
C TYR A 367 16.80 -22.27 -3.99
N LYS A 368 15.81 -21.37 -3.89
CA LYS A 368 15.49 -20.45 -4.99
C LYS A 368 16.63 -19.46 -5.28
N GLN A 369 17.36 -19.01 -4.25
CA GLN A 369 18.53 -18.13 -4.45
C GLN A 369 19.67 -18.83 -5.20
N GLU A 370 19.86 -20.13 -4.94
CA GLU A 370 20.92 -20.93 -5.56
C GLU A 370 20.53 -21.42 -6.98
N SER A 371 19.30 -21.88 -7.15
CA SER A 371 18.83 -22.52 -8.40
C SER A 371 18.08 -21.57 -9.35
N GLY A 372 17.63 -20.41 -8.87
CA GLY A 372 16.79 -19.48 -9.63
C GLY A 372 15.32 -19.88 -9.74
N THR A 373 14.94 -21.09 -9.29
CA THR A 373 13.61 -21.69 -9.43
C THR A 373 13.13 -22.29 -8.10
N ILE A 374 11.80 -22.48 -7.95
CA ILE A 374 11.25 -23.30 -6.86
C ILE A 374 11.04 -24.76 -7.27
N VAL A 375 10.97 -25.03 -8.58
CA VAL A 375 10.73 -26.38 -9.13
C VAL A 375 11.97 -27.24 -8.94
N GLY A 376 11.76 -28.45 -8.42
CA GLY A 376 12.87 -29.36 -8.09
C GLY A 376 13.34 -29.25 -6.63
N PHE A 377 12.70 -28.43 -5.79
CA PHE A 377 13.00 -28.38 -4.37
C PHE A 377 12.87 -29.79 -3.74
N PRO A 378 13.94 -30.31 -3.10
CA PRO A 378 14.01 -31.75 -2.74
C PRO A 378 12.93 -32.21 -1.74
N LYS A 379 12.41 -31.28 -0.92
CA LYS A 379 11.40 -31.59 0.12
C LYS A 379 9.96 -31.36 -0.33
N ALA A 380 9.71 -31.18 -1.63
CA ALA A 380 8.36 -31.03 -2.17
C ALA A 380 8.26 -31.69 -3.54
N LYS A 381 7.07 -32.17 -3.88
CA LYS A 381 6.78 -32.75 -5.19
C LYS A 381 6.32 -31.64 -6.13
N LYS A 382 6.66 -31.78 -7.42
CA LYS A 382 6.07 -30.92 -8.45
C LYS A 382 4.56 -31.13 -8.46
N LEU A 383 3.81 -30.04 -8.43
CA LEU A 383 2.36 -30.06 -8.55
C LEU A 383 1.97 -30.00 -10.03
N GLU A 384 1.20 -30.98 -10.48
CA GLU A 384 0.52 -30.92 -11.77
C GLU A 384 -0.83 -30.22 -11.58
N GLY A 385 -0.91 -28.95 -12.00
CA GLY A 385 -2.11 -28.12 -11.83
C GLY A 385 -1.82 -26.73 -11.26
N SER A 386 -2.86 -26.09 -10.75
CA SER A 386 -2.79 -24.71 -10.21
C SER A 386 -2.64 -24.73 -8.69
N ALA A 387 -1.68 -23.96 -8.17
CA ALA A 387 -1.55 -23.73 -6.74
C ALA A 387 -2.80 -23.07 -6.11
N LEU A 388 -3.63 -22.40 -6.92
CA LEU A 388 -4.88 -21.77 -6.47
C LEU A 388 -5.97 -22.80 -6.11
N GLU A 389 -5.93 -24.00 -6.70
CA GLU A 389 -6.97 -25.01 -6.58
C GLU A 389 -6.64 -26.09 -5.52
N VAL A 390 -5.49 -25.95 -4.86
CA VAL A 390 -5.07 -26.89 -3.80
C VAL A 390 -5.96 -26.71 -2.56
N PRO A 391 -6.51 -27.83 -2.00
CA PRO A 391 -7.26 -27.77 -0.75
C PRO A 391 -6.42 -27.21 0.39
N CYS A 392 -6.87 -26.10 1.00
CA CYS A 392 -6.19 -25.47 2.12
C CYS A 392 -7.18 -24.58 2.91
N ASP A 393 -6.79 -24.14 4.11
CA ASP A 393 -7.59 -23.21 4.89
C ASP A 393 -7.45 -21.77 4.36
N ILE A 394 -6.23 -21.37 3.98
CA ILE A 394 -5.91 -19.99 3.56
C ILE A 394 -5.23 -20.03 2.18
N LEU A 395 -5.79 -19.31 1.22
CA LEU A 395 -5.20 -19.09 -0.09
C LEU A 395 -4.66 -17.67 -0.20
N ILE A 396 -3.43 -17.52 -0.68
CA ILE A 396 -2.76 -16.23 -0.83
C ILE A 396 -2.37 -16.01 -2.30
N PRO A 397 -3.23 -15.39 -3.12
CA PRO A 397 -2.87 -14.94 -4.46
C PRO A 397 -1.98 -13.69 -4.35
N ALA A 398 -0.68 -13.85 -4.58
CA ALA A 398 0.33 -12.79 -4.45
C ALA A 398 1.17 -12.60 -5.73
N ALA A 399 0.61 -12.94 -6.90
CA ALA A 399 1.25 -12.80 -8.20
C ALA A 399 0.79 -11.53 -8.92
N ILE A 400 -0.27 -11.65 -9.75
CA ILE A 400 -0.80 -10.56 -10.58
C ILE A 400 -2.33 -10.46 -10.43
N GLU A 401 -2.92 -9.48 -11.10
CA GLU A 401 -4.37 -9.29 -11.18
C GLU A 401 -5.07 -10.45 -11.93
N LYS A 402 -6.38 -10.57 -11.73
CA LYS A 402 -7.28 -11.47 -12.47
C LYS A 402 -6.87 -12.96 -12.44
N GLN A 403 -6.42 -13.45 -11.30
CA GLN A 403 -6.05 -14.86 -11.13
C GLN A 403 -7.22 -15.73 -10.67
N LEU A 404 -8.14 -15.16 -9.92
CA LEU A 404 -9.37 -15.79 -9.47
C LEU A 404 -10.52 -15.24 -10.31
N THR A 405 -11.01 -16.05 -11.24
CA THR A 405 -11.98 -15.69 -12.26
C THR A 405 -13.22 -16.58 -12.18
N LYS A 406 -14.28 -16.22 -12.88
CA LYS A 406 -15.49 -17.07 -13.01
C LYS A 406 -15.13 -18.50 -13.43
N ALA A 407 -14.12 -18.66 -14.30
CA ALA A 407 -13.71 -19.96 -14.83
C ALA A 407 -13.12 -20.91 -13.78
N ASN A 408 -12.47 -20.42 -12.72
CA ASN A 408 -11.84 -21.27 -11.71
C ASN A 408 -12.43 -21.13 -10.30
N ALA A 409 -13.27 -20.12 -10.04
CA ALA A 409 -13.81 -19.85 -8.70
C ALA A 409 -14.57 -21.04 -8.08
N HIS A 410 -15.23 -21.86 -8.89
CA HIS A 410 -15.94 -23.06 -8.42
C HIS A 410 -15.00 -24.15 -7.92
N ARG A 411 -13.74 -24.19 -8.37
CA ARG A 411 -12.74 -25.18 -7.99
C ARG A 411 -11.88 -24.77 -6.79
N ILE A 412 -11.93 -23.49 -6.39
CA ILE A 412 -11.20 -22.99 -5.21
C ILE A 412 -11.80 -23.65 -3.94
N GLN A 413 -10.95 -24.23 -3.11
CA GLN A 413 -11.38 -24.97 -1.92
C GLN A 413 -11.00 -24.28 -0.61
N ALA A 414 -10.26 -23.19 -0.66
CA ALA A 414 -9.89 -22.41 0.52
C ALA A 414 -11.11 -21.80 1.21
N LYS A 415 -11.02 -21.62 2.51
CA LYS A 415 -12.05 -20.93 3.34
C LYS A 415 -11.75 -19.44 3.49
N ILE A 416 -10.49 -19.07 3.47
CA ILE A 416 -10.01 -17.68 3.52
C ILE A 416 -9.18 -17.42 2.28
N ILE A 417 -9.45 -16.32 1.57
CA ILE A 417 -8.62 -15.81 0.48
C ILE A 417 -8.04 -14.46 0.94
N ALA A 418 -6.71 -14.38 1.08
CA ALA A 418 -6.01 -13.16 1.46
C ALA A 418 -5.26 -12.57 0.25
N GLU A 419 -5.77 -11.49 -0.30
CA GLU A 419 -5.31 -10.92 -1.58
C GLU A 419 -3.97 -10.17 -1.45
N GLY A 420 -2.87 -10.90 -1.57
CA GLY A 420 -1.53 -10.32 -1.57
C GLY A 420 -1.22 -9.45 -2.80
N ALA A 421 -1.78 -9.81 -3.96
CA ALA A 421 -1.72 -9.01 -5.19
C ALA A 421 -2.82 -7.94 -5.23
N ASN A 422 -2.73 -6.99 -6.18
CA ASN A 422 -3.80 -6.02 -6.44
C ASN A 422 -4.79 -6.60 -7.44
N GLY A 423 -6.10 -6.57 -7.13
CA GLY A 423 -7.17 -7.05 -7.99
C GLY A 423 -7.05 -8.49 -8.48
N PRO A 424 -6.66 -9.46 -7.64
CA PRO A 424 -6.51 -10.85 -8.10
C PRO A 424 -7.85 -11.53 -8.36
N THR A 425 -8.95 -11.04 -7.78
CA THR A 425 -10.30 -11.62 -7.86
C THR A 425 -11.21 -10.77 -8.74
N THR A 426 -11.84 -11.39 -9.74
CA THR A 426 -12.84 -10.70 -10.58
C THR A 426 -14.19 -10.55 -9.85
N PRO A 427 -15.07 -9.61 -10.27
CA PRO A 427 -16.38 -9.42 -9.64
C PRO A 427 -17.24 -10.68 -9.60
N GLU A 428 -17.25 -11.44 -10.70
CA GLU A 428 -18.02 -12.68 -10.82
C GLU A 428 -17.46 -13.77 -9.90
N ALA A 429 -16.14 -13.89 -9.81
CA ALA A 429 -15.49 -14.82 -8.87
C ALA A 429 -15.80 -14.46 -7.42
N HIS A 430 -15.81 -13.16 -7.11
CA HIS A 430 -16.17 -12.68 -5.77
C HIS A 430 -17.59 -13.07 -5.37
N ASP A 431 -18.55 -12.93 -6.29
CA ASP A 431 -19.93 -13.32 -6.05
C ASP A 431 -20.07 -14.83 -5.78
N ILE A 432 -19.32 -15.67 -6.53
CA ILE A 432 -19.26 -17.12 -6.31
C ILE A 432 -18.67 -17.42 -4.92
N PHE A 433 -17.63 -16.71 -4.50
CA PHE A 433 -17.02 -16.92 -3.18
C PHE A 433 -17.97 -16.56 -2.04
N LEU A 434 -18.74 -15.49 -2.16
CA LEU A 434 -19.77 -15.12 -1.19
C LEU A 434 -20.85 -16.21 -1.07
N GLN A 435 -21.36 -16.71 -2.19
CA GLN A 435 -22.34 -17.81 -2.23
C GLN A 435 -21.81 -19.09 -1.55
N ARG A 436 -20.51 -19.38 -1.72
CA ARG A 436 -19.82 -20.52 -1.14
C ARG A 436 -19.34 -20.30 0.29
N LYS A 437 -19.66 -19.16 0.90
CA LYS A 437 -19.21 -18.78 2.26
C LYS A 437 -17.68 -18.80 2.39
N ILE A 438 -16.96 -18.30 1.39
CA ILE A 438 -15.51 -18.12 1.43
C ILE A 438 -15.25 -16.66 1.84
N LEU A 439 -14.45 -16.46 2.88
CA LEU A 439 -14.07 -15.13 3.36
C LEU A 439 -12.95 -14.56 2.50
N VAL A 440 -13.22 -13.50 1.74
CA VAL A 440 -12.21 -12.78 0.97
C VAL A 440 -11.74 -11.55 1.75
N LEU A 441 -10.46 -11.52 2.13
CA LEU A 441 -9.80 -10.35 2.70
C LEU A 441 -9.26 -9.50 1.54
N PRO A 442 -9.87 -8.33 1.27
CA PRO A 442 -9.64 -7.61 0.03
C PRO A 442 -8.27 -6.91 -0.01
N ASP A 443 -7.74 -6.76 -1.21
CA ASP A 443 -6.46 -6.10 -1.52
C ASP A 443 -6.37 -4.65 -1.01
N LEU A 444 -7.48 -3.92 -0.93
CA LEU A 444 -7.50 -2.57 -0.34
C LEU A 444 -7.03 -2.53 1.10
N TYR A 445 -7.17 -3.63 1.82
CA TYR A 445 -6.79 -3.75 3.21
C TYR A 445 -5.55 -4.63 3.39
N ILE A 446 -5.61 -5.89 2.91
CA ILE A 446 -4.67 -6.95 3.32
C ILE A 446 -3.23 -6.68 2.88
N ASN A 447 -3.00 -6.07 1.72
CA ASN A 447 -1.67 -5.73 1.21
C ASN A 447 -1.25 -4.27 1.49
N ALA A 448 -2.02 -3.53 2.31
CA ALA A 448 -1.76 -2.12 2.62
C ALA A 448 -0.57 -1.88 3.58
N GLY A 449 0.06 -2.94 4.09
CA GLY A 449 1.25 -2.79 4.93
C GLY A 449 2.38 -2.03 4.26
N GLY A 450 2.56 -2.21 2.96
CA GLY A 450 3.57 -1.50 2.17
C GLY A 450 3.37 0.02 2.16
N VAL A 451 2.16 0.51 1.91
CA VAL A 451 1.86 1.94 1.91
C VAL A 451 1.89 2.54 3.32
N THR A 452 1.49 1.78 4.35
CA THR A 452 1.57 2.20 5.75
C THR A 452 3.03 2.48 6.17
N VAL A 453 3.95 1.56 5.88
CA VAL A 453 5.36 1.77 6.20
C VAL A 453 6.00 2.82 5.28
N SER A 454 5.53 2.96 4.04
CA SER A 454 5.92 4.08 3.16
C SER A 454 5.53 5.44 3.74
N PHE A 455 4.38 5.54 4.40
CA PHE A 455 3.99 6.75 5.12
C PHE A 455 4.96 7.07 6.27
N PHE A 456 5.38 6.07 7.04
CA PHE A 456 6.37 6.29 8.10
C PHE A 456 7.73 6.75 7.55
N GLU A 457 8.17 6.19 6.40
CA GLU A 457 9.39 6.63 5.73
C GLU A 457 9.29 8.09 5.27
N TRP A 458 8.16 8.48 4.68
CA TRP A 458 7.91 9.85 4.25
C TRP A 458 7.93 10.82 5.44
N LEU A 459 7.25 10.49 6.57
CA LEU A 459 7.30 11.27 7.81
C LEU A 459 8.72 11.41 8.36
N LYS A 460 9.48 10.30 8.38
CA LYS A 460 10.89 10.29 8.79
C LYS A 460 11.72 11.29 7.97
N ASN A 461 11.51 11.31 6.66
CA ASN A 461 12.26 12.19 5.74
C ASN A 461 11.81 13.65 5.86
N LEU A 462 10.53 13.94 6.07
CA LEU A 462 10.04 15.31 6.28
C LEU A 462 10.51 15.91 7.60
N ASN A 463 10.58 15.11 8.65
CA ASN A 463 10.96 15.59 9.98
C ASN A 463 12.48 15.48 10.23
N HIS A 464 13.25 14.92 9.31
CA HIS A 464 14.70 14.69 9.43
C HIS A 464 15.09 13.96 10.72
N VAL A 465 14.26 13.02 11.18
CA VAL A 465 14.47 12.25 12.42
C VAL A 465 14.61 10.76 12.12
N SER A 466 15.24 10.05 13.06
CA SER A 466 15.23 8.59 13.09
C SER A 466 14.37 8.13 14.27
N TYR A 467 13.35 7.32 14.00
CA TYR A 467 12.48 6.81 15.05
C TYR A 467 13.29 6.03 16.10
N GLY A 468 12.95 6.24 17.38
CA GLY A 468 13.59 5.59 18.53
C GLY A 468 14.87 6.29 19.04
N ARG A 469 15.60 7.07 18.24
CA ARG A 469 16.83 7.71 18.71
C ARG A 469 16.61 8.80 19.75
N LEU A 470 15.55 9.60 19.60
CA LEU A 470 15.27 10.72 20.52
C LEU A 470 14.76 10.25 21.88
N THR A 471 14.00 9.17 21.93
CA THR A 471 13.31 8.69 23.13
C THR A 471 14.05 7.55 23.83
N PHE A 472 15.01 6.92 23.16
CA PHE A 472 15.70 5.71 23.60
C PHE A 472 16.21 5.76 25.02
N LYS A 473 16.98 6.79 25.37
CA LYS A 473 17.53 6.95 26.72
C LYS A 473 16.44 7.20 27.75
N TYR A 474 15.48 8.07 27.42
CA TYR A 474 14.36 8.41 28.30
C TYR A 474 13.48 7.18 28.59
N GLU A 475 13.13 6.41 27.58
CA GLU A 475 12.34 5.18 27.72
C GLU A 475 13.08 4.14 28.57
N ARG A 476 14.36 3.93 28.30
CA ARG A 476 15.20 3.04 29.10
C ARG A 476 15.26 3.45 30.56
N ASP A 477 15.57 4.72 30.81
CA ASP A 477 15.69 5.24 32.17
C ASP A 477 14.34 5.17 32.90
N SER A 478 13.21 5.46 32.23
CA SER A 478 11.86 5.31 32.76
C SER A 478 11.54 3.86 33.14
N ASN A 479 11.93 2.90 32.31
CA ASN A 479 11.72 1.48 32.60
C ASN A 479 12.56 1.02 33.81
N TYR A 480 13.80 1.49 33.94
CA TYR A 480 14.61 1.22 35.13
C TYR A 480 14.02 1.85 36.40
N HIS A 481 13.52 3.08 36.33
CA HIS A 481 12.80 3.70 37.44
C HIS A 481 11.56 2.92 37.86
N LEU A 482 10.82 2.36 36.89
CA LEU A 482 9.67 1.50 37.19
C LEU A 482 10.10 0.24 37.95
N LEU A 483 11.16 -0.45 37.48
CA LEU A 483 11.69 -1.64 38.17
C LEU A 483 12.13 -1.30 39.60
N MET A 484 12.87 -0.21 39.79
CA MET A 484 13.26 0.26 41.12
C MET A 484 12.05 0.58 42.01
N SER A 485 11.01 1.20 41.47
CA SER A 485 9.78 1.54 42.20
C SER A 485 9.04 0.27 42.65
N VAL A 486 9.00 -0.77 41.79
CA VAL A 486 8.44 -2.09 42.13
C VAL A 486 9.27 -2.74 43.24
N GLN A 487 10.60 -2.76 43.13
CA GLN A 487 11.50 -3.28 44.15
C GLN A 487 11.25 -2.60 45.52
N GLN A 488 11.27 -1.27 45.55
CA GLN A 488 11.01 -0.51 46.78
C GLN A 488 9.63 -0.80 47.38
N SER A 489 8.60 -0.98 46.55
CA SER A 489 7.25 -1.32 46.99
C SER A 489 7.18 -2.71 47.63
N LEU A 490 7.90 -3.68 47.05
CA LEU A 490 8.00 -5.03 47.63
C LEU A 490 8.78 -5.03 48.94
N GLU A 491 9.93 -4.34 48.99
CA GLU A 491 10.74 -4.19 50.20
C GLU A 491 9.95 -3.51 51.34
N LYS A 492 9.15 -2.48 51.02
CA LYS A 492 8.28 -1.81 51.98
C LYS A 492 7.19 -2.73 52.53
N LYS A 493 6.64 -3.62 51.67
CA LYS A 493 5.55 -4.53 52.05
C LYS A 493 6.03 -5.76 52.81
N PHE A 494 7.14 -6.32 52.43
CA PHE A 494 7.63 -7.61 52.97
C PHE A 494 8.80 -7.46 53.95
N GLY A 495 9.37 -6.27 54.11
CA GLY A 495 10.54 -5.99 54.94
C GLY A 495 11.85 -6.45 54.31
N LYS A 496 12.96 -5.88 54.77
CA LYS A 496 14.33 -6.26 54.31
C LYS A 496 14.94 -7.35 55.24
N THR A 497 14.29 -8.47 55.40
CA THR A 497 14.74 -9.54 56.31
C THR A 497 15.99 -10.31 55.83
N SER A 498 16.34 -10.21 54.58
CA SER A 498 17.47 -10.93 53.97
C SER A 498 18.26 -10.10 52.97
N GLY A 499 18.16 -8.75 53.01
CA GLY A 499 18.79 -7.88 52.05
C GLY A 499 17.79 -7.28 51.04
N GLU A 500 18.30 -6.76 49.92
CA GLU A 500 17.48 -6.22 48.85
C GLU A 500 16.69 -7.32 48.15
N ILE A 501 15.42 -7.05 47.78
CA ILE A 501 14.61 -7.96 46.97
C ILE A 501 14.97 -7.67 45.49
N PRO A 502 15.78 -8.51 44.83
CA PRO A 502 16.21 -8.22 43.47
C PRO A 502 15.05 -8.43 42.49
N ILE A 503 14.75 -7.40 41.71
CA ILE A 503 13.88 -7.51 40.54
C ILE A 503 14.76 -7.87 39.34
N VAL A 504 14.76 -9.14 38.94
CA VAL A 504 15.51 -9.63 37.79
C VAL A 504 14.60 -9.59 36.56
N PRO A 505 14.86 -8.70 35.59
CA PRO A 505 14.08 -8.63 34.37
C PRO A 505 14.20 -9.93 33.56
N THR A 506 13.10 -10.42 32.97
CA THR A 506 13.18 -11.53 32.00
C THR A 506 13.96 -11.11 30.76
N PRO A 507 14.54 -12.05 29.99
CA PRO A 507 15.26 -11.73 28.75
C PRO A 507 14.43 -10.92 27.77
N GLU A 508 13.12 -11.19 27.68
CA GLU A 508 12.19 -10.44 26.82
C GLU A 508 12.01 -9.00 27.33
N PHE A 509 11.94 -8.81 28.65
CA PHE A 509 11.85 -7.47 29.23
C PHE A 509 13.16 -6.71 29.10
N GLN A 510 14.32 -7.36 29.29
CA GLN A 510 15.64 -6.76 29.05
C GLN A 510 15.79 -6.26 27.61
N ALA A 511 15.33 -7.05 26.61
CA ALA A 511 15.31 -6.64 25.22
C ALA A 511 14.44 -5.40 24.98
N ARG A 512 13.32 -5.26 25.71
CA ARG A 512 12.45 -4.07 25.65
C ARG A 512 13.03 -2.86 26.38
N VAL A 513 13.64 -3.08 27.54
CA VAL A 513 14.32 -2.02 28.33
C VAL A 513 15.49 -1.42 27.56
N ALA A 514 16.16 -2.21 26.73
CA ALA A 514 17.21 -1.71 25.85
C ALA A 514 16.73 -0.63 24.85
N GLY A 515 15.41 -0.41 24.74
CA GLY A 515 14.77 0.59 23.90
C GLY A 515 14.32 0.05 22.55
N ALA A 516 13.21 0.62 22.02
CA ALA A 516 12.65 0.20 20.74
C ALA A 516 13.53 0.69 19.58
N SER A 517 14.02 -0.24 18.75
CA SER A 517 14.66 0.13 17.48
C SER A 517 13.66 0.76 16.50
N GLU A 518 14.14 1.46 15.48
CA GLU A 518 13.27 1.98 14.40
C GLU A 518 12.37 0.86 13.84
N LYS A 519 12.93 -0.34 13.68
CA LYS A 519 12.19 -1.50 13.19
C LYS A 519 11.04 -1.92 14.11
N ASP A 520 11.24 -1.88 15.43
CA ASP A 520 10.20 -2.24 16.41
C ASP A 520 9.06 -1.24 16.41
N ILE A 521 9.39 0.06 16.35
CA ILE A 521 8.40 1.14 16.25
C ILE A 521 7.58 1.01 14.96
N VAL A 522 8.23 0.77 13.82
CA VAL A 522 7.57 0.57 12.52
C VAL A 522 6.67 -0.66 12.55
N HIS A 523 7.12 -1.76 13.14
CA HIS A 523 6.32 -2.98 13.25
C HIS A 523 5.10 -2.79 14.15
N SER A 524 5.25 -2.10 15.28
CA SER A 524 4.15 -1.78 16.18
C SER A 524 3.14 -0.84 15.52
N GLY A 525 3.60 0.22 14.86
CA GLY A 525 2.73 1.14 14.11
C GLY A 525 1.98 0.47 12.96
N LEU A 526 2.62 -0.48 12.27
CA LEU A 526 1.97 -1.29 11.24
C LEU A 526 0.89 -2.19 11.84
N ALA A 527 1.18 -2.93 12.92
CA ALA A 527 0.23 -3.81 13.59
C ALA A 527 -1.01 -3.01 14.05
N PHE A 528 -0.81 -1.87 14.72
CA PHE A 528 -1.87 -0.98 15.14
C PHE A 528 -2.74 -0.48 13.97
N THR A 529 -2.12 -0.07 12.86
CA THR A 529 -2.84 0.41 11.67
C THR A 529 -3.69 -0.70 11.07
N MET A 530 -3.16 -1.91 10.95
CA MET A 530 -3.90 -3.06 10.40
C MET A 530 -5.07 -3.45 11.32
N GLU A 531 -4.88 -3.48 12.64
CA GLU A 531 -5.92 -3.78 13.61
C GLU A 531 -7.06 -2.74 13.58
N ARG A 532 -6.71 -1.45 13.64
CA ARG A 532 -7.69 -0.36 13.58
C ARG A 532 -8.52 -0.43 12.28
N SER A 533 -7.86 -0.67 11.15
CA SER A 533 -8.53 -0.75 9.85
C SER A 533 -9.43 -1.97 9.74
N ALA A 534 -9.02 -3.14 10.27
CA ALA A 534 -9.89 -4.31 10.36
C ALA A 534 -11.16 -4.03 11.14
N ARG A 535 -11.03 -3.45 12.33
CA ARG A 535 -12.20 -3.07 13.17
C ARG A 535 -13.15 -2.13 12.44
N GLN A 536 -12.62 -1.16 11.69
CA GLN A 536 -13.44 -0.23 10.90
C GLN A 536 -14.19 -0.94 9.77
N ILE A 537 -13.51 -1.83 9.02
CA ILE A 537 -14.13 -2.61 7.94
C ILE A 537 -15.22 -3.53 8.51
N MET A 538 -14.93 -4.27 9.58
CA MET A 538 -15.90 -5.15 10.26
C MET A 538 -17.12 -4.37 10.78
N SER A 539 -16.89 -3.21 11.41
CA SER A 539 -17.96 -2.32 11.87
C SER A 539 -18.82 -1.80 10.70
N THR A 540 -18.18 -1.46 9.58
CA THR A 540 -18.87 -1.06 8.34
C THR A 540 -19.70 -2.22 7.77
N ALA A 541 -19.14 -3.44 7.75
CA ALA A 541 -19.85 -4.62 7.30
C ALA A 541 -21.11 -4.89 8.15
N THR A 542 -20.99 -4.74 9.48
CA THR A 542 -22.14 -4.87 10.40
C THR A 542 -23.17 -3.77 10.17
N LYS A 543 -22.73 -2.50 10.06
CA LYS A 543 -23.61 -1.34 9.87
C LYS A 543 -24.47 -1.45 8.62
N TYR A 544 -23.90 -1.95 7.52
CA TYR A 544 -24.58 -2.06 6.24
C TYR A 544 -25.07 -3.48 5.93
N ASN A 545 -25.06 -4.39 6.92
CA ASN A 545 -25.50 -5.77 6.79
C ASN A 545 -24.83 -6.54 5.63
N LEU A 546 -23.52 -6.36 5.45
CA LEU A 546 -22.77 -6.94 4.34
C LEU A 546 -22.21 -8.35 4.65
N GLY A 547 -22.23 -8.79 5.91
CA GLY A 547 -21.79 -10.12 6.32
C GLY A 547 -20.34 -10.42 5.90
N LEU A 548 -20.16 -11.43 5.03
CA LEU A 548 -18.84 -11.83 4.53
C LEU A 548 -18.30 -10.94 3.40
N ASP A 549 -19.09 -10.01 2.86
CA ASP A 549 -18.62 -9.10 1.80
C ASP A 549 -17.73 -7.98 2.37
N GLN A 550 -16.54 -8.38 2.82
CA GLN A 550 -15.55 -7.46 3.37
C GLN A 550 -14.95 -6.53 2.30
N ARG A 551 -15.02 -6.91 1.03
CA ARG A 551 -14.61 -6.06 -0.08
C ARG A 551 -15.51 -4.84 -0.21
N THR A 552 -16.82 -5.03 -0.31
CA THR A 552 -17.76 -3.90 -0.36
C THR A 552 -17.65 -3.06 0.91
N ALA A 553 -17.49 -3.67 2.09
CA ALA A 553 -17.27 -2.93 3.34
C ALA A 553 -16.01 -2.07 3.31
N ALA A 554 -14.90 -2.56 2.76
CA ALA A 554 -13.67 -1.79 2.62
C ALA A 554 -13.82 -0.61 1.65
N TYR A 555 -14.49 -0.81 0.50
CA TYR A 555 -14.78 0.28 -0.43
C TYR A 555 -15.72 1.32 0.20
N VAL A 556 -16.77 0.92 0.92
CA VAL A 556 -17.67 1.84 1.64
C VAL A 556 -16.90 2.65 2.67
N CYS A 557 -16.03 2.00 3.46
CA CYS A 557 -15.16 2.68 4.42
C CYS A 557 -14.27 3.73 3.75
N ALA A 558 -13.68 3.41 2.59
CA ALA A 558 -12.89 4.35 1.81
C ALA A 558 -13.73 5.52 1.28
N LEU A 559 -14.89 5.23 0.66
CA LEU A 559 -15.78 6.23 0.09
C LEU A 559 -16.30 7.21 1.14
N GLU A 560 -16.74 6.73 2.32
CA GLU A 560 -17.18 7.60 3.41
C GLU A 560 -16.09 8.60 3.85
N LYS A 561 -14.82 8.13 3.93
CA LYS A 561 -13.68 8.98 4.33
C LYS A 561 -13.31 10.00 3.27
N VAL A 562 -13.24 9.59 2.00
CA VAL A 562 -12.92 10.50 0.89
C VAL A 562 -14.05 11.50 0.66
N PHE A 563 -15.31 11.03 0.70
CA PHE A 563 -16.51 11.88 0.61
C PHE A 563 -16.51 12.96 1.70
N LYS A 564 -16.17 12.59 2.93
CA LYS A 564 -16.10 13.56 4.04
C LYS A 564 -15.17 14.72 3.71
N VAL A 565 -13.98 14.45 3.15
CA VAL A 565 -13.03 15.50 2.75
C VAL A 565 -13.64 16.42 1.70
N TYR A 566 -14.23 15.87 0.64
CA TYR A 566 -14.85 16.68 -0.42
C TYR A 566 -16.06 17.48 0.10
N SER A 567 -16.88 16.89 0.96
CA SER A 567 -18.07 17.57 1.50
C SER A 567 -17.73 18.71 2.47
N GLU A 568 -16.63 18.58 3.24
CA GLU A 568 -16.16 19.59 4.22
C GLU A 568 -15.32 20.70 3.58
N SER A 569 -14.58 20.41 2.51
CA SER A 569 -13.72 21.40 1.84
C SER A 569 -14.49 22.42 1.00
N SER A 570 -15.81 22.37 0.99
CA SER A 570 -16.71 23.38 0.36
C SER A 570 -16.32 23.73 -1.08
N PHE A 571 -16.05 22.73 -1.92
CA PHE A 571 -15.94 22.97 -3.35
C PHE A 571 -17.30 23.49 -3.86
N THR A 572 -17.41 24.78 -3.95
CA THR A 572 -18.45 25.48 -4.70
C THR A 572 -18.04 25.46 -6.16
N TYR A 573 -18.58 24.54 -6.92
CA TYR A 573 -18.64 24.63 -8.35
C TYR A 573 -20.01 25.17 -8.75
#